data_6358182fae304bdc2ce4c3f10e227c22
#
_entry.id   6358182fae304bdc2ce4c3f10e227c22
#
_cell.length_a   1.000
_cell.length_b   1.000
_cell.length_c   1.000
_cell.angle_alpha   90.00
_cell.angle_beta   90.00
_cell.angle_gamma   90.00
#
_symmetry.space_group_name_H-M   'P 1'
#
loop_
_entity.id
_entity.type
_entity.pdbx_description
1 polymer ?
#
loop_
_entity_poly.entity_id
_entity_poly.type
_entity_poly.pdbx_seq_one_letter_code
_entity_poly.pdbx_strand_id
1 'polypeptide(L)'
;MSNIFGFKKSSIVLATVFLSISMTAKAGIVYDYIIEQNKLIIATDANWAPFSYIDDDGVMQGFDVDVGREIAKRMGVEAQFVTPDWDVITAGHWNARWDVSVGSMTPTASRSEVLNFPATYYYTPAAFAVHTDSPVTTVAGLNGKNVCTTAASTWEMYLQGDLDMLNAPAFTYDVTPGTITSLKDGSMCADDTRLGAGVRNDGFIDSVPMIQGAIEAGYPIRFLGDAAFHEPLSLATDKGNDDPELDAELARVIADMQKDYTLSLLSIQHFKNADGSSEDYTVAY
;
A
#
# COMPACT_ATOMS: atom_id res chain seq x y z
N MET A 1 -93.61 -1.12 -33.80
CA MET A 1 -92.76 0.03 -34.16
C MET A 1 -91.99 0.39 -32.92
N SER A 2 -90.72 -0.01 -32.78
CA SER A 2 -89.77 0.62 -31.85
C SER A 2 -88.38 0.11 -32.19
N ASN A 3 -87.56 1.02 -32.69
CA ASN A 3 -86.20 0.78 -33.03
C ASN A 3 -85.34 0.78 -31.75
N ILE A 4 -84.54 -0.29 -31.52
CA ILE A 4 -83.58 -0.33 -30.47
C ILE A 4 -82.19 -0.10 -31.08
N PHE A 5 -81.59 1.06 -30.76
CA PHE A 5 -80.20 1.43 -31.12
C PHE A 5 -79.23 0.70 -30.16
N GLY A 6 -78.44 -0.21 -30.67
CA GLY A 6 -77.36 -0.83 -29.94
C GLY A 6 -76.07 0.04 -29.99
N PHE A 7 -75.65 0.53 -28.82
CA PHE A 7 -74.33 1.18 -28.68
C PHE A 7 -73.24 0.12 -28.53
N LYS A 8 -72.31 0.04 -29.49
CA LYS A 8 -71.08 -0.73 -29.37
C LYS A 8 -70.10 0.09 -28.51
N LYS A 9 -69.77 -0.46 -27.32
CA LYS A 9 -68.66 0.04 -26.52
C LYS A 9 -67.36 -0.41 -27.11
N SER A 10 -66.58 0.52 -27.71
CA SER A 10 -65.18 0.30 -28.09
C SER A 10 -64.31 0.51 -26.88
N SER A 11 -63.70 -0.58 -26.36
CA SER A 11 -62.69 -0.49 -25.32
C SER A 11 -61.33 -0.14 -25.97
N ILE A 12 -60.87 1.06 -25.70
CA ILE A 12 -59.52 1.50 -26.07
C ILE A 12 -58.58 0.93 -24.97
N VAL A 13 -57.76 -0.05 -25.31
CA VAL A 13 -56.66 -0.55 -24.44
C VAL A 13 -55.49 0.40 -24.65
N LEU A 14 -55.28 1.24 -23.65
CA LEU A 14 -54.08 2.09 -23.59
C LEU A 14 -52.88 1.26 -23.15
N ALA A 15 -52.05 0.82 -24.09
CA ALA A 15 -50.80 0.10 -23.77
C ALA A 15 -49.78 1.14 -23.28
N THR A 16 -49.57 1.19 -21.96
CA THR A 16 -48.49 1.97 -21.35
C THR A 16 -47.18 1.26 -21.59
N VAL A 17 -46.36 1.71 -22.53
CA VAL A 17 -44.97 1.24 -22.70
C VAL A 17 -44.14 1.86 -21.59
N PHE A 18 -43.81 1.08 -20.58
CA PHE A 18 -42.77 1.44 -19.65
C PHE A 18 -41.40 1.38 -20.35
N LEU A 19 -40.88 2.52 -20.73
CA LEU A 19 -39.50 2.66 -21.17
C LEU A 19 -38.64 2.57 -19.90
N SER A 20 -38.14 1.38 -19.58
CA SER A 20 -37.10 1.20 -18.55
C SER A 20 -35.82 1.82 -19.08
N ILE A 21 -35.55 3.07 -18.67
CA ILE A 21 -34.23 3.68 -18.81
C ILE A 21 -33.34 2.90 -17.83
N SER A 22 -32.62 1.90 -18.32
CA SER A 22 -31.48 1.35 -17.61
C SER A 22 -30.46 2.48 -17.46
N MET A 23 -30.41 3.12 -16.30
CA MET A 23 -29.25 3.90 -15.91
C MET A 23 -28.10 2.88 -15.79
N THR A 24 -27.31 2.73 -16.84
CA THR A 24 -25.97 2.19 -16.70
C THR A 24 -25.25 3.14 -15.75
N ALA A 25 -25.00 2.70 -14.51
CA ALA A 25 -24.03 3.36 -13.65
C ALA A 25 -22.77 3.50 -14.49
N LYS A 26 -22.30 4.74 -14.68
CA LYS A 26 -21.09 5.01 -15.43
C LYS A 26 -19.93 4.51 -14.57
N ALA A 27 -19.53 3.25 -14.76
CA ALA A 27 -18.23 2.76 -14.30
C ALA A 27 -17.17 3.58 -15.07
N GLY A 28 -16.10 4.00 -14.42
CA GLY A 28 -15.00 4.71 -15.09
C GLY A 28 -14.99 6.25 -14.91
N ILE A 29 -15.74 6.80 -13.95
CA ILE A 29 -15.75 8.26 -13.73
C ILE A 29 -14.35 8.77 -13.30
N VAL A 30 -13.64 8.03 -12.45
CA VAL A 30 -12.31 8.43 -11.98
C VAL A 30 -11.28 8.21 -13.07
N TYR A 31 -11.34 7.05 -13.76
CA TYR A 31 -10.46 6.74 -14.87
C TYR A 31 -10.62 7.77 -16.02
N ASP A 32 -11.85 8.02 -16.47
CA ASP A 32 -12.15 9.04 -17.49
C ASP A 32 -11.57 10.41 -17.09
N TYR A 33 -11.74 10.81 -15.82
CA TYR A 33 -11.25 12.08 -15.29
C TYR A 33 -9.72 12.15 -15.30
N ILE A 34 -9.02 11.09 -14.90
CA ILE A 34 -7.55 10.97 -14.95
C ILE A 34 -7.06 11.21 -16.39
N ILE A 35 -7.68 10.53 -17.37
CA ILE A 35 -7.32 10.66 -18.78
C ILE A 35 -7.61 12.07 -19.31
N GLU A 36 -8.78 12.65 -18.98
CA GLU A 36 -9.16 14.00 -19.41
C GLU A 36 -8.22 15.07 -18.82
N GLN A 37 -7.83 14.92 -17.55
CA GLN A 37 -6.90 15.85 -16.89
C GLN A 37 -5.43 15.57 -17.25
N ASN A 38 -5.14 14.51 -18.00
CA ASN A 38 -3.78 14.06 -18.33
C ASN A 38 -2.90 13.90 -17.08
N LYS A 39 -3.47 13.38 -15.98
CA LYS A 39 -2.75 13.36 -14.70
C LYS A 39 -3.25 12.26 -13.77
N LEU A 40 -2.33 11.45 -13.23
CA LEU A 40 -2.55 10.50 -12.14
C LEU A 40 -1.96 11.06 -10.84
N ILE A 41 -2.80 11.28 -9.84
CA ILE A 41 -2.37 11.74 -8.52
C ILE A 41 -2.07 10.52 -7.65
N ILE A 42 -0.81 10.38 -7.22
CA ILE A 42 -0.28 9.21 -6.53
C ILE A 42 0.09 9.59 -5.10
N ALA A 43 -0.51 8.91 -4.12
CA ALA A 43 -0.10 9.02 -2.71
C ALA A 43 1.04 8.04 -2.41
N THR A 44 2.08 8.52 -1.73
CA THR A 44 3.22 7.73 -1.27
C THR A 44 3.85 8.40 -0.03
N ASP A 45 4.89 7.81 0.57
CA ASP A 45 5.59 8.38 1.72
C ASP A 45 6.68 9.38 1.26
N ALA A 46 7.04 10.33 2.13
CA ALA A 46 8.10 11.31 1.89
C ALA A 46 9.43 10.97 2.56
N ASN A 47 9.46 9.97 3.45
CA ASN A 47 10.61 9.69 4.31
C ASN A 47 10.77 8.20 4.63
N TRP A 48 10.71 7.35 3.61
CA TRP A 48 10.88 5.90 3.75
C TRP A 48 11.76 5.34 2.63
N ALA A 49 13.05 5.69 2.65
CA ALA A 49 14.04 5.14 1.72
C ALA A 49 14.27 3.64 1.98
N PRO A 50 14.50 2.83 0.93
CA PRO A 50 14.65 3.19 -0.49
C PRO A 50 13.34 3.18 -1.30
N PHE A 51 12.18 3.05 -0.65
CA PHE A 51 10.88 2.90 -1.31
C PHE A 51 10.33 4.24 -1.85
N SER A 52 10.21 5.23 -0.98
CA SER A 52 9.79 6.58 -1.35
C SER A 52 10.37 7.61 -0.38
N TYR A 53 10.98 8.64 -0.91
CA TYR A 53 11.58 9.71 -0.12
C TYR A 53 11.77 10.97 -0.96
N ILE A 54 11.94 12.10 -0.29
CA ILE A 54 12.33 13.36 -0.92
C ILE A 54 13.84 13.51 -0.75
N ASP A 55 14.57 13.68 -1.86
CA ASP A 55 16.01 13.91 -1.85
C ASP A 55 16.38 15.36 -1.43
N ASP A 56 17.68 15.66 -1.34
CA ASP A 56 18.19 16.96 -0.94
C ASP A 56 17.82 18.10 -1.91
N ASP A 57 17.47 17.76 -3.15
CA ASP A 57 17.01 18.71 -4.18
C ASP A 57 15.47 18.89 -4.14
N GLY A 58 14.78 18.23 -3.23
CA GLY A 58 13.33 18.29 -3.07
C GLY A 58 12.56 17.44 -4.09
N VAL A 59 13.22 16.46 -4.71
CA VAL A 59 12.63 15.59 -5.73
C VAL A 59 12.25 14.25 -5.12
N MET A 60 11.04 13.77 -5.43
CA MET A 60 10.58 12.43 -5.05
C MET A 60 11.43 11.36 -5.73
N GLN A 61 11.96 10.42 -4.95
CA GLN A 61 12.81 9.31 -5.36
C GLN A 61 12.34 8.00 -4.72
N GLY A 62 12.80 6.87 -5.26
CA GLY A 62 12.62 5.55 -4.68
C GLY A 62 11.85 4.58 -5.58
N PHE A 63 11.77 3.32 -5.13
CA PHE A 63 11.17 2.24 -5.89
C PHE A 63 9.69 2.50 -6.21
N ASP A 64 8.88 2.82 -5.19
CA ASP A 64 7.44 3.11 -5.35
C ASP A 64 7.21 4.31 -6.27
N VAL A 65 8.10 5.31 -6.18
CA VAL A 65 8.02 6.51 -7.02
C VAL A 65 8.26 6.17 -8.49
N ASP A 66 9.25 5.33 -8.79
CA ASP A 66 9.54 4.91 -10.16
C ASP A 66 8.48 3.95 -10.71
N VAL A 67 7.91 3.08 -9.85
CA VAL A 67 6.73 2.27 -10.21
C VAL A 67 5.55 3.20 -10.55
N GLY A 68 5.26 4.20 -9.72
CA GLY A 68 4.19 5.17 -9.98
C GLY A 68 4.40 5.98 -11.27
N ARG A 69 5.62 6.40 -11.56
CA ARG A 69 5.99 7.07 -12.82
C ARG A 69 5.74 6.18 -14.03
N GLU A 70 6.14 4.91 -13.95
CA GLU A 70 5.97 3.96 -15.05
C GLU A 70 4.47 3.61 -15.24
N ILE A 71 3.68 3.50 -14.16
CA ILE A 71 2.23 3.34 -14.24
C ILE A 71 1.62 4.51 -15.03
N ALA A 72 1.86 5.75 -14.61
CA ALA A 72 1.31 6.93 -15.27
C ALA A 72 1.74 7.00 -16.75
N LYS A 73 3.00 6.72 -17.05
CA LYS A 73 3.53 6.67 -18.42
C LYS A 73 2.80 5.64 -19.29
N ARG A 74 2.51 4.43 -18.76
CA ARG A 74 1.77 3.38 -19.49
C ARG A 74 0.30 3.70 -19.67
N MET A 75 -0.28 4.46 -18.75
CA MET A 75 -1.62 5.03 -18.89
C MET A 75 -1.65 6.23 -19.85
N GLY A 76 -0.49 6.76 -20.27
CA GLY A 76 -0.39 7.91 -21.17
C GLY A 76 -0.67 9.26 -20.49
N VAL A 77 -0.46 9.36 -19.18
CA VAL A 77 -0.71 10.56 -18.36
C VAL A 77 0.53 10.97 -17.56
N GLU A 78 0.51 12.14 -16.94
CA GLU A 78 1.59 12.63 -16.06
C GLU A 78 1.40 12.13 -14.63
N ALA A 79 2.48 11.75 -13.96
CA ALA A 79 2.48 11.40 -12.54
C ALA A 79 2.60 12.66 -11.69
N GLN A 80 1.70 12.82 -10.72
CA GLN A 80 1.80 13.82 -9.67
C GLN A 80 1.81 13.14 -8.30
N PHE A 81 2.87 13.34 -7.51
CA PHE A 81 2.98 12.75 -6.17
C PHE A 81 2.45 13.67 -5.10
N VAL A 82 1.78 13.09 -4.10
CA VAL A 82 1.38 13.71 -2.83
C VAL A 82 1.84 12.81 -1.69
N THR A 83 2.15 13.42 -0.55
CA THR A 83 2.73 12.71 0.60
C THR A 83 1.90 12.92 1.87
N PRO A 84 0.65 12.40 1.92
CA PRO A 84 -0.13 12.43 3.14
C PRO A 84 0.47 11.48 4.18
N ASP A 85 0.11 11.66 5.46
CA ASP A 85 0.53 10.76 6.52
C ASP A 85 -0.02 9.33 6.29
N TRP A 86 0.74 8.32 6.66
CA TRP A 86 0.41 6.91 6.38
C TRP A 86 -0.94 6.49 6.94
N ASP A 87 -1.27 6.90 8.17
CA ASP A 87 -2.55 6.64 8.80
C ASP A 87 -3.75 7.23 8.01
N VAL A 88 -3.54 8.37 7.35
CA VAL A 88 -4.54 9.00 6.47
C VAL A 88 -4.73 8.21 5.18
N ILE A 89 -3.66 7.62 4.64
CA ILE A 89 -3.75 6.76 3.44
C ILE A 89 -4.51 5.47 3.78
N THR A 90 -4.11 4.79 4.85
CA THR A 90 -4.68 3.48 5.24
C THR A 90 -6.13 3.57 5.71
N ALA A 91 -6.56 4.73 6.22
CA ALA A 91 -7.95 4.95 6.65
C ALA A 91 -8.99 4.99 5.52
N GLY A 92 -8.56 5.07 4.25
CA GLY A 92 -9.48 5.26 3.12
C GLY A 92 -10.18 6.61 3.15
N HIS A 93 -11.34 6.71 2.49
CA HIS A 93 -12.15 7.95 2.44
C HIS A 93 -11.33 9.16 1.97
N TRP A 94 -10.56 8.99 0.91
CA TRP A 94 -9.63 9.99 0.41
C TRP A 94 -10.30 11.23 -0.18
N ASN A 95 -11.59 11.14 -0.49
CA ASN A 95 -12.39 12.24 -1.05
C ASN A 95 -11.76 12.83 -2.32
N ALA A 96 -11.27 11.97 -3.22
CA ALA A 96 -10.63 12.34 -4.49
C ALA A 96 -9.41 13.29 -4.34
N ARG A 97 -8.72 13.27 -3.19
CA ARG A 97 -7.47 14.01 -3.00
C ARG A 97 -6.30 13.41 -3.77
N TRP A 98 -6.37 12.11 -4.03
CA TRP A 98 -5.49 11.35 -4.91
C TRP A 98 -6.25 10.15 -5.47
N ASP A 99 -5.73 9.55 -6.52
CA ASP A 99 -6.40 8.51 -7.30
C ASP A 99 -5.96 7.10 -6.88
N VAL A 100 -4.68 6.95 -6.55
CA VAL A 100 -4.06 5.66 -6.19
C VAL A 100 -2.99 5.86 -5.13
N SER A 101 -2.80 4.87 -4.25
CA SER A 101 -1.60 4.77 -3.42
C SER A 101 -0.62 3.79 -4.06
N VAL A 102 0.60 4.27 -4.30
CA VAL A 102 1.79 3.49 -4.65
C VAL A 102 2.78 3.73 -3.51
N GLY A 103 2.57 3.03 -2.39
CA GLY A 103 3.26 3.25 -1.13
C GLY A 103 3.34 1.96 -0.32
N SER A 104 3.58 0.84 -0.99
CA SER A 104 3.92 -0.43 -0.33
C SER A 104 2.86 -0.90 0.66
N MET A 105 1.59 -0.91 0.24
CA MET A 105 0.50 -1.26 1.15
C MET A 105 0.21 -2.76 1.13
N THR A 106 0.35 -3.39 2.29
CA THR A 106 -0.06 -4.78 2.49
C THR A 106 -1.58 -4.86 2.59
N PRO A 107 -2.26 -5.68 1.76
CA PRO A 107 -3.68 -5.97 1.90
C PRO A 107 -3.97 -6.68 3.23
N THR A 108 -4.80 -6.06 4.09
CA THR A 108 -5.32 -6.67 5.32
C THR A 108 -6.85 -6.68 5.30
N ALA A 109 -7.46 -7.51 6.15
CA ALA A 109 -8.92 -7.56 6.24
C ALA A 109 -9.49 -6.18 6.61
N SER A 110 -8.92 -5.50 7.61
CA SER A 110 -9.36 -4.17 8.03
C SER A 110 -9.23 -3.12 6.93
N ARG A 111 -8.09 -3.07 6.23
CA ARG A 111 -7.89 -2.14 5.10
C ARG A 111 -8.83 -2.45 3.94
N SER A 112 -9.16 -3.74 3.71
CA SER A 112 -10.08 -4.14 2.64
C SER A 112 -11.53 -3.70 2.85
N GLU A 113 -11.90 -3.22 4.03
CA GLU A 113 -13.22 -2.63 4.26
C GLU A 113 -13.37 -1.29 3.55
N VAL A 114 -12.28 -0.54 3.39
CA VAL A 114 -12.28 0.84 2.87
C VAL A 114 -11.44 1.05 1.61
N LEU A 115 -10.57 0.09 1.25
CA LEU A 115 -9.68 0.14 0.08
C LEU A 115 -9.84 -1.09 -0.80
N ASN A 116 -9.62 -0.93 -2.12
CA ASN A 116 -9.38 -2.00 -3.06
C ASN A 116 -7.88 -2.18 -3.26
N PHE A 117 -7.47 -3.39 -3.67
CA PHE A 117 -6.08 -3.76 -3.94
C PHE A 117 -5.98 -4.36 -5.35
N PRO A 118 -5.91 -3.52 -6.40
CA PRO A 118 -5.98 -3.99 -7.78
C PRO A 118 -4.82 -4.90 -8.19
N ALA A 119 -3.62 -4.69 -7.66
CA ALA A 119 -2.48 -5.54 -7.96
C ALA A 119 -1.40 -5.49 -6.88
N THR A 120 -0.84 -6.66 -6.55
CA THR A 120 0.44 -6.78 -5.83
C THR A 120 1.57 -6.59 -6.83
N TYR A 121 2.56 -5.73 -6.51
CA TYR A 121 3.66 -5.43 -7.42
C TYR A 121 5.02 -5.88 -6.89
N TYR A 122 5.15 -6.18 -5.59
CA TYR A 122 6.35 -6.78 -5.02
C TYR A 122 6.10 -7.36 -3.62
N TYR A 123 7.13 -7.93 -2.99
CA TYR A 123 7.07 -8.57 -1.69
C TYR A 123 8.29 -8.17 -0.88
N THR A 124 8.14 -7.88 0.43
CA THR A 124 9.28 -7.64 1.30
C THR A 124 9.22 -8.46 2.58
N PRO A 125 10.39 -8.87 3.12
CA PRO A 125 10.45 -9.40 4.47
C PRO A 125 10.41 -8.25 5.49
N ALA A 126 9.66 -8.44 6.59
CA ALA A 126 9.70 -7.63 7.78
C ALA A 126 10.66 -8.24 8.80
N ALA A 127 11.50 -7.44 9.43
CA ALA A 127 12.49 -7.93 10.40
C ALA A 127 12.63 -7.00 11.59
N PHE A 128 13.18 -7.55 12.68
CA PHE A 128 13.55 -6.76 13.86
C PHE A 128 14.98 -6.27 13.77
N ALA A 129 15.21 -5.08 14.32
CA ALA A 129 16.55 -4.55 14.51
C ALA A 129 16.70 -3.96 15.93
N VAL A 130 17.95 -4.00 16.42
CA VAL A 130 18.34 -3.45 17.72
C VAL A 130 19.66 -2.70 17.59
N HIS A 131 19.97 -1.83 18.55
CA HIS A 131 21.29 -1.21 18.63
C HIS A 131 22.40 -2.27 18.73
N THR A 132 23.57 -2.03 18.13
CA THR A 132 24.70 -3.00 18.15
C THR A 132 25.14 -3.39 19.54
N ASP A 133 25.09 -2.48 20.50
CA ASP A 133 25.42 -2.72 21.92
C ASP A 133 24.27 -3.32 22.73
N SER A 134 23.13 -3.60 22.10
CA SER A 134 22.00 -4.21 22.79
C SER A 134 22.36 -5.61 23.31
N PRO A 135 22.06 -5.94 24.59
CA PRO A 135 22.22 -7.29 25.12
C PRO A 135 21.18 -8.27 24.57
N VAL A 136 20.18 -7.79 23.84
CA VAL A 136 19.12 -8.64 23.26
C VAL A 136 19.69 -9.37 22.04
N THR A 137 19.63 -10.70 22.05
CA THR A 137 20.22 -11.56 21.00
C THR A 137 19.19 -12.38 20.23
N THR A 138 17.92 -12.38 20.65
CA THR A 138 16.82 -13.10 20.00
C THR A 138 15.57 -12.23 19.98
N VAL A 139 14.64 -12.46 19.04
CA VAL A 139 13.37 -11.75 18.95
C VAL A 139 12.57 -11.89 20.25
N ALA A 140 12.51 -13.11 20.84
CA ALA A 140 11.86 -13.35 22.12
C ALA A 140 12.51 -12.56 23.29
N GLY A 141 13.75 -12.11 23.15
CA GLY A 141 14.40 -11.23 24.12
C GLY A 141 13.82 -9.82 24.19
N LEU A 142 12.95 -9.45 23.22
CA LEU A 142 12.16 -8.21 23.24
C LEU A 142 10.85 -8.35 24.03
N ASN A 143 10.50 -9.53 24.55
CA ASN A 143 9.32 -9.70 25.40
C ASN A 143 9.38 -8.76 26.62
N GLY A 144 8.28 -8.06 26.86
CA GLY A 144 8.16 -7.09 27.95
C GLY A 144 8.95 -5.80 27.77
N LYS A 145 9.62 -5.60 26.64
CA LYS A 145 10.42 -4.41 26.30
C LYS A 145 9.65 -3.40 25.49
N ASN A 146 10.24 -2.23 25.24
CA ASN A 146 9.70 -1.20 24.36
C ASN A 146 10.16 -1.47 22.93
N VAL A 147 9.22 -1.77 22.02
CA VAL A 147 9.48 -1.99 20.60
C VAL A 147 8.85 -0.84 19.80
N CYS A 148 9.65 -0.22 18.94
CA CYS A 148 9.20 0.86 18.06
C CYS A 148 8.70 0.32 16.72
N THR A 149 7.72 1.00 16.13
CA THR A 149 7.18 0.69 14.80
C THR A 149 6.50 1.89 14.18
N THR A 150 6.13 1.80 12.91
CA THR A 150 5.31 2.80 12.23
C THR A 150 3.84 2.63 12.62
N ALA A 151 3.18 3.71 12.99
CA ALA A 151 1.75 3.72 13.31
C ALA A 151 0.89 3.26 12.10
N ALA A 152 -0.18 2.53 12.39
CA ALA A 152 -1.11 1.96 11.39
C ALA A 152 -0.45 1.01 10.37
N SER A 153 0.78 0.53 10.64
CA SER A 153 1.47 -0.46 9.82
C SER A 153 1.04 -1.90 10.16
N THR A 154 1.35 -2.84 9.28
CA THR A 154 1.23 -4.28 9.55
C THR A 154 2.18 -4.73 10.64
N TRP A 155 3.29 -4.06 10.82
CA TRP A 155 4.24 -4.30 11.90
C TRP A 155 3.65 -3.95 13.26
N GLU A 156 2.88 -2.84 13.35
CA GLU A 156 2.12 -2.50 14.55
C GLU A 156 1.08 -3.58 14.86
N MET A 157 0.31 -4.01 13.85
CA MET A 157 -0.66 -5.11 14.00
C MET A 157 0.02 -6.41 14.45
N TYR A 158 1.21 -6.73 13.91
CA TYR A 158 1.99 -7.88 14.34
C TYR A 158 2.40 -7.79 15.81
N LEU A 159 2.89 -6.63 16.26
CA LEU A 159 3.26 -6.42 17.67
C LEU A 159 2.04 -6.45 18.61
N GLN A 160 0.86 -6.08 18.13
CA GLN A 160 -0.42 -6.16 18.85
C GLN A 160 -1.00 -7.58 18.86
N GLY A 161 -0.52 -8.46 17.98
CA GLY A 161 -0.99 -9.84 17.88
C GLY A 161 -2.29 -10.00 17.08
N ASP A 162 -2.61 -9.06 16.22
CA ASP A 162 -3.85 -9.02 15.43
C ASP A 162 -3.64 -8.83 13.91
N LEU A 163 -2.42 -9.07 13.41
CA LEU A 163 -2.13 -9.00 11.98
C LEU A 163 -2.98 -10.01 11.19
N ASP A 164 -3.81 -9.49 10.29
CA ASP A 164 -4.71 -10.26 9.43
C ASP A 164 -4.51 -9.86 7.96
N MET A 165 -3.47 -10.42 7.33
CA MET A 165 -3.21 -10.22 5.91
C MET A 165 -4.15 -11.08 5.06
N LEU A 166 -4.71 -10.49 3.99
CA LEU A 166 -5.59 -11.21 3.07
C LEU A 166 -4.87 -12.40 2.42
N ASN A 167 -5.54 -13.54 2.41
CA ASN A 167 -5.05 -14.80 1.82
C ASN A 167 -3.77 -15.37 2.47
N ALA A 168 -3.35 -14.86 3.63
CA ALA A 168 -2.25 -15.42 4.41
C ALA A 168 -2.77 -16.43 5.46
N PRO A 169 -1.95 -17.42 5.85
CA PRO A 169 -2.26 -18.25 7.02
C PRO A 169 -2.21 -17.40 8.30
N ALA A 170 -2.81 -17.92 9.38
CA ALA A 170 -2.69 -17.29 10.70
C ALA A 170 -1.22 -17.16 11.13
N PHE A 171 -0.88 -16.01 11.72
CA PHE A 171 0.48 -15.71 12.15
C PHE A 171 0.83 -16.37 13.49
N THR A 172 2.11 -16.70 13.64
CA THR A 172 2.72 -16.97 14.94
C THR A 172 3.48 -15.71 15.36
N TYR A 173 3.23 -15.27 16.59
CA TYR A 173 3.85 -14.05 17.12
C TYR A 173 5.01 -14.43 18.06
N ASP A 174 6.24 -14.09 17.66
CA ASP A 174 7.47 -14.47 18.37
C ASP A 174 7.83 -13.49 19.49
N VAL A 175 7.09 -12.39 19.60
CA VAL A 175 7.32 -11.34 20.59
C VAL A 175 6.00 -10.81 21.15
N THR A 176 6.02 -10.51 22.46
CA THR A 176 4.95 -9.76 23.15
C THR A 176 5.60 -8.57 23.84
N PRO A 177 5.61 -7.39 23.21
CA PRO A 177 6.20 -6.18 23.79
C PRO A 177 5.50 -5.78 25.09
N GLY A 178 6.24 -5.14 26.00
CA GLY A 178 5.65 -4.47 27.17
C GLY A 178 5.08 -3.10 26.82
N THR A 179 5.68 -2.47 25.82
CA THR A 179 5.23 -1.18 25.25
C THR A 179 5.48 -1.21 23.74
N ILE A 180 4.53 -0.72 22.96
CA ILE A 180 4.67 -0.43 21.52
C ILE A 180 4.78 1.10 21.38
N THR A 181 5.90 1.58 20.85
CA THR A 181 6.07 2.99 20.50
C THR A 181 5.77 3.13 19.01
N SER A 182 4.59 3.67 18.69
CA SER A 182 4.16 3.90 17.31
C SER A 182 4.52 5.32 16.88
N LEU A 183 5.38 5.45 15.87
CA LEU A 183 5.84 6.71 15.33
C LEU A 183 5.29 6.93 13.92
N LYS A 184 5.45 8.14 13.40
CA LYS A 184 4.88 8.53 12.11
C LYS A 184 5.46 7.71 10.93
N ASP A 185 6.75 7.41 10.98
CA ASP A 185 7.46 6.64 9.95
C ASP A 185 8.58 5.79 10.56
N GLY A 186 9.05 4.78 9.79
CA GLY A 186 10.07 3.84 10.24
C GLY A 186 11.44 4.47 10.44
N SER A 187 11.78 5.53 9.71
CA SER A 187 13.06 6.24 9.87
C SER A 187 13.19 6.82 11.26
N MET A 188 12.12 7.31 11.86
CA MET A 188 12.10 7.79 13.24
C MET A 188 12.43 6.70 14.26
N CYS A 189 11.96 5.46 14.05
CA CYS A 189 12.30 4.32 14.90
C CYS A 189 13.79 3.97 14.81
N ALA A 190 14.35 3.96 13.60
CA ALA A 190 15.79 3.76 13.40
C ALA A 190 16.61 4.89 14.03
N ASP A 191 16.18 6.15 13.89
CA ASP A 191 16.79 7.33 14.52
C ASP A 191 16.79 7.25 16.04
N ASP A 192 15.70 6.81 16.64
CA ASP A 192 15.61 6.61 18.08
C ASP A 192 16.50 5.46 18.56
N THR A 193 16.56 4.35 17.78
CA THR A 193 17.37 3.18 18.12
C THR A 193 18.88 3.50 18.08
N ARG A 194 19.36 4.30 17.11
CA ARG A 194 20.78 4.66 16.99
C ARG A 194 21.33 5.48 18.18
N LEU A 195 20.47 6.06 19.02
CA LEU A 195 20.89 6.84 20.17
C LEU A 195 21.48 5.96 21.30
N GLY A 196 21.30 4.65 21.24
CA GLY A 196 21.84 3.68 22.18
C GLY A 196 20.83 2.65 22.64
N ALA A 197 21.32 1.48 23.09
CA ALA A 197 20.51 0.39 23.56
C ALA A 197 19.58 0.79 24.73
N GLY A 198 18.27 0.70 24.53
CA GLY A 198 17.26 1.03 25.54
C GLY A 198 17.14 2.52 25.90
N VAL A 199 17.73 3.44 25.11
CA VAL A 199 17.64 4.90 25.38
C VAL A 199 16.23 5.43 25.05
N ARG A 200 15.71 5.10 23.88
CA ARG A 200 14.35 5.46 23.45
C ARG A 200 13.46 4.24 23.28
N ASN A 201 14.02 3.20 22.68
CA ASN A 201 13.39 1.90 22.51
C ASN A 201 14.44 0.79 22.70
N ASP A 202 14.00 -0.44 22.85
CA ASP A 202 14.88 -1.61 22.97
C ASP A 202 15.17 -2.24 21.59
N GLY A 203 14.35 -1.95 20.60
CA GLY A 203 14.44 -2.39 19.22
C GLY A 203 13.23 -1.91 18.42
N PHE A 204 13.25 -2.16 17.12
CA PHE A 204 12.15 -1.81 16.22
C PHE A 204 11.93 -2.90 15.18
N ILE A 205 10.78 -2.86 14.50
CA ILE A 205 10.45 -3.70 13.37
C ILE A 205 10.13 -2.82 12.15
N ASP A 206 10.68 -3.19 10.99
CA ASP A 206 10.45 -2.55 9.70
C ASP A 206 10.81 -3.52 8.56
N SER A 207 10.70 -3.09 7.32
CA SER A 207 11.14 -3.84 6.16
C SER A 207 12.65 -4.05 6.15
N VAL A 208 13.09 -5.21 5.68
CA VAL A 208 14.53 -5.52 5.55
C VAL A 208 15.29 -4.46 4.72
N PRO A 209 14.80 -3.99 3.56
CA PRO A 209 15.51 -2.97 2.79
C PRO A 209 15.73 -1.66 3.54
N MET A 210 14.75 -1.19 4.34
CA MET A 210 14.91 0.02 5.13
C MET A 210 15.97 -0.16 6.22
N ILE A 211 15.90 -1.26 6.97
CA ILE A 211 16.89 -1.58 8.01
C ILE A 211 18.30 -1.70 7.40
N GLN A 212 18.41 -2.39 6.27
CA GLN A 212 19.67 -2.54 5.55
C GLN A 212 20.24 -1.18 5.12
N GLY A 213 19.41 -0.32 4.55
CA GLY A 213 19.79 1.04 4.15
C GLY A 213 20.27 1.88 5.34
N ALA A 214 19.65 1.77 6.51
CA ALA A 214 20.08 2.45 7.72
C ALA A 214 21.45 1.92 8.22
N ILE A 215 21.68 0.61 8.15
CA ILE A 215 22.99 -0.01 8.48
C ILE A 215 24.07 0.52 7.52
N GLU A 216 23.80 0.57 6.23
CA GLU A 216 24.71 1.08 5.21
C GLU A 216 25.00 2.57 5.34
N ALA A 217 24.01 3.34 5.83
CA ALA A 217 24.19 4.73 6.22
C ALA A 217 25.03 4.92 7.51
N GLY A 218 25.48 3.82 8.12
CA GLY A 218 26.36 3.85 9.30
C GLY A 218 25.61 3.92 10.65
N TYR A 219 24.31 3.61 10.68
CA TYR A 219 23.59 3.53 11.94
C TYR A 219 24.13 2.35 12.76
N PRO A 220 24.39 2.52 14.07
CA PRO A 220 24.88 1.46 14.93
C PRO A 220 23.75 0.50 15.32
N ILE A 221 23.10 -0.09 14.31
CA ILE A 221 22.01 -1.08 14.48
C ILE A 221 22.40 -2.39 13.80
N ARG A 222 21.74 -3.46 14.18
CA ARG A 222 21.87 -4.76 13.56
C ARG A 222 20.55 -5.49 13.53
N PHE A 223 20.39 -6.40 12.57
CA PHE A 223 19.27 -7.32 12.55
C PHE A 223 19.21 -8.19 13.80
N LEU A 224 18.01 -8.59 14.19
CA LEU A 224 17.74 -9.46 15.33
C LEU A 224 16.90 -10.67 14.86
N GLY A 225 17.58 -11.80 14.62
CA GLY A 225 16.95 -13.00 14.08
C GLY A 225 16.69 -12.93 12.57
N ASP A 226 15.88 -13.86 12.09
CA ASP A 226 15.42 -13.94 10.71
C ASP A 226 14.21 -13.01 10.50
N ALA A 227 13.71 -12.95 9.26
CA ALA A 227 12.48 -12.22 8.96
C ALA A 227 11.29 -12.75 9.77
N ALA A 228 10.52 -11.84 10.37
CA ALA A 228 9.35 -12.19 11.15
C ALA A 228 8.21 -12.70 10.25
N PHE A 229 8.02 -12.07 9.09
CA PHE A 229 7.06 -12.45 8.05
C PHE A 229 7.39 -11.77 6.73
N HIS A 230 6.69 -12.19 5.66
CA HIS A 230 6.80 -11.58 4.34
C HIS A 230 5.47 -10.93 3.98
N GLU A 231 5.54 -9.77 3.34
CA GLU A 231 4.38 -8.95 3.00
C GLU A 231 4.19 -8.86 1.48
N PRO A 232 2.99 -9.19 0.96
CA PRO A 232 2.62 -8.78 -0.39
C PRO A 232 2.32 -7.29 -0.39
N LEU A 233 2.95 -6.52 -1.26
CA LEU A 233 2.79 -5.08 -1.33
C LEU A 233 2.03 -4.70 -2.59
N SER A 234 0.89 -4.01 -2.42
CA SER A 234 -0.10 -3.77 -3.45
C SER A 234 -0.35 -2.28 -3.67
N LEU A 235 -0.81 -1.97 -4.88
CA LEU A 235 -1.50 -0.71 -5.12
C LEU A 235 -2.79 -0.68 -4.30
N ALA A 236 -3.24 0.52 -3.92
CA ALA A 236 -4.53 0.68 -3.28
C ALA A 236 -5.33 1.81 -3.94
N THR A 237 -6.66 1.62 -4.04
CA THR A 237 -7.64 2.62 -4.47
C THR A 237 -8.75 2.77 -3.42
N ASP A 238 -9.44 3.93 -3.39
CA ASP A 238 -10.43 4.25 -2.36
C ASP A 238 -11.81 3.70 -2.72
N LYS A 239 -12.38 2.82 -1.89
CA LYS A 239 -13.77 2.36 -2.06
C LYS A 239 -14.81 3.47 -1.93
N GLY A 240 -14.47 4.58 -1.26
CA GLY A 240 -15.32 5.76 -1.22
C GLY A 240 -15.46 6.47 -2.58
N ASN A 241 -14.57 6.16 -3.52
CA ASN A 241 -14.56 6.66 -4.89
C ASN A 241 -14.29 5.49 -5.86
N ASP A 242 -15.02 4.39 -5.66
CA ASP A 242 -14.83 3.10 -6.33
C ASP A 242 -14.95 3.21 -7.85
N ASP A 243 -13.92 2.76 -8.57
CA ASP A 243 -13.88 2.74 -10.02
C ASP A 243 -13.24 1.44 -10.54
N PRO A 244 -14.06 0.44 -10.88
CA PRO A 244 -13.57 -0.84 -11.39
C PRO A 244 -12.77 -0.73 -12.70
N GLU A 245 -12.95 0.33 -13.50
CA GLU A 245 -12.19 0.55 -14.73
C GLU A 245 -10.76 1.02 -14.40
N LEU A 246 -10.61 1.90 -13.42
CA LEU A 246 -9.30 2.29 -12.89
C LEU A 246 -8.58 1.07 -12.30
N ASP A 247 -9.25 0.28 -11.46
CA ASP A 247 -8.68 -0.91 -10.85
C ASP A 247 -8.22 -1.93 -11.91
N ALA A 248 -9.03 -2.16 -12.94
CA ALA A 248 -8.69 -3.06 -14.04
C ALA A 248 -7.49 -2.55 -14.85
N GLU A 249 -7.41 -1.25 -15.11
CA GLU A 249 -6.28 -0.65 -15.82
C GLU A 249 -4.99 -0.72 -15.00
N LEU A 250 -5.03 -0.39 -13.71
CA LEU A 250 -3.89 -0.53 -12.81
C LEU A 250 -3.39 -1.99 -12.74
N ALA A 251 -4.30 -2.95 -12.61
CA ALA A 251 -3.95 -4.38 -12.63
C ALA A 251 -3.31 -4.79 -13.96
N ARG A 252 -3.85 -4.34 -15.10
CA ARG A 252 -3.28 -4.59 -16.42
C ARG A 252 -1.87 -4.03 -16.55
N VAL A 253 -1.66 -2.78 -16.12
CA VAL A 253 -0.35 -2.12 -16.21
C VAL A 253 0.70 -2.87 -15.36
N ILE A 254 0.36 -3.26 -14.12
CA ILE A 254 1.27 -4.05 -13.27
C ILE A 254 1.59 -5.42 -13.91
N ALA A 255 0.58 -6.10 -14.47
CA ALA A 255 0.81 -7.38 -15.16
C ALA A 255 1.73 -7.22 -16.39
N ASP A 256 1.61 -6.14 -17.13
CA ASP A 256 2.51 -5.84 -18.25
C ASP A 256 3.94 -5.53 -17.75
N MET A 257 4.09 -4.79 -16.63
CA MET A 257 5.39 -4.49 -16.02
C MET A 257 6.07 -5.75 -15.45
N GLN A 258 5.30 -6.70 -14.94
CA GLN A 258 5.81 -8.02 -14.54
C GLN A 258 6.29 -8.81 -15.75
N LYS A 259 5.48 -8.88 -16.80
CA LYS A 259 5.72 -9.66 -18.01
C LYS A 259 6.96 -9.20 -18.79
N ASP A 260 7.21 -7.90 -18.85
CA ASP A 260 8.35 -7.32 -19.57
C ASP A 260 9.56 -7.05 -18.66
N TYR A 261 9.53 -7.53 -17.41
CA TYR A 261 10.58 -7.40 -16.40
C TYR A 261 10.85 -5.97 -15.92
N THR A 262 9.99 -5.01 -16.21
CA THR A 262 10.19 -3.62 -15.73
C THR A 262 10.19 -3.55 -14.20
N LEU A 263 9.30 -4.28 -13.51
CA LEU A 263 9.29 -4.32 -12.04
C LEU A 263 10.58 -4.93 -11.48
N SER A 264 11.05 -6.06 -12.04
CA SER A 264 12.33 -6.69 -11.64
C SER A 264 13.52 -5.73 -11.82
N LEU A 265 13.58 -5.01 -12.95
CA LEU A 265 14.65 -4.05 -13.21
C LEU A 265 14.62 -2.88 -12.20
N LEU A 266 13.44 -2.36 -11.86
CA LEU A 266 13.28 -1.32 -10.84
C LEU A 266 13.68 -1.86 -9.46
N SER A 267 13.25 -3.09 -9.10
CA SER A 267 13.64 -3.74 -7.85
C SER A 267 15.17 -3.84 -7.72
N ILE A 268 15.84 -4.44 -8.72
CA ILE A 268 17.29 -4.56 -8.77
C ILE A 268 18.01 -3.19 -8.72
N GLN A 269 17.40 -2.16 -9.28
CA GLN A 269 17.97 -0.81 -9.26
C GLN A 269 17.95 -0.18 -7.86
N HIS A 270 16.86 -0.35 -7.12
CA HIS A 270 16.62 0.32 -5.85
C HIS A 270 17.07 -0.48 -4.62
N PHE A 271 17.04 -1.82 -4.69
CA PHE A 271 17.39 -2.70 -3.56
C PHE A 271 18.80 -3.29 -3.75
N LYS A 272 19.80 -2.41 -3.67
CA LYS A 272 21.21 -2.77 -3.74
C LYS A 272 21.78 -2.91 -2.33
N ASN A 273 22.57 -3.95 -2.14
CA ASN A 273 23.35 -4.18 -0.94
C ASN A 273 24.74 -3.54 -1.04
N ALA A 274 25.39 -3.29 0.10
CA ALA A 274 26.72 -2.70 0.17
C ALA A 274 27.81 -3.52 -0.54
N ASP A 275 27.62 -4.83 -0.68
CA ASP A 275 28.52 -5.74 -1.40
C ASP A 275 28.35 -5.68 -2.94
N GLY A 276 27.41 -4.87 -3.43
CA GLY A 276 27.08 -4.70 -4.85
C GLY A 276 26.10 -5.74 -5.39
N SER A 277 25.60 -6.66 -4.56
CA SER A 277 24.46 -7.50 -4.92
C SER A 277 23.17 -6.68 -4.95
N SER A 278 22.13 -7.24 -5.54
CA SER A 278 20.80 -6.62 -5.60
C SER A 278 19.74 -7.67 -5.40
N GLU A 279 18.62 -7.26 -4.80
CA GLU A 279 17.51 -8.15 -4.55
C GLU A 279 16.35 -7.85 -5.51
N ASP A 280 15.77 -8.92 -6.05
CA ASP A 280 14.53 -8.84 -6.82
C ASP A 280 13.34 -9.23 -5.93
N TYR A 281 12.73 -8.25 -5.32
CA TYR A 281 11.55 -8.43 -4.46
C TYR A 281 10.24 -8.62 -5.23
N THR A 282 10.26 -8.68 -6.57
CA THR A 282 9.03 -8.86 -7.36
C THR A 282 8.60 -10.32 -7.50
N VAL A 283 9.40 -11.26 -7.01
CA VAL A 283 9.11 -12.69 -7.00
C VAL A 283 8.46 -13.06 -5.66
N ALA A 284 7.31 -13.75 -5.68
CA ALA A 284 6.66 -14.26 -4.47
C ALA A 284 7.52 -15.35 -3.79
N TYR A 285 7.56 -15.34 -2.47
CA TYR A 285 8.25 -16.32 -1.64
C TYR A 285 7.42 -17.60 -1.43
#